data_8ab0a1416788a98f8e5142f5deb4d3db
#
_entry.id   8ab0a1416788a98f8e5142f5deb4d3db
#
_cell.length_a   1.000
_cell.length_b   1.000
_cell.length_c   1.000
_cell.angle_alpha   90.00
_cell.angle_beta   90.00
_cell.angle_gamma   90.00
#
_symmetry.space_group_name_H-M   'P 1'
#
loop_
_entity.id
_entity.type
_entity.pdbx_description
1 polymer ?
#
loop_
_entity_poly.entity_id
_entity_poly.type
_entity_poly.pdbx_seq_one_letter_code
_entity_poly.pdbx_strand_id
1 'polypeptide(L)'
;MYQIREVDGSEDDIADTLAELHQLTFLDTAPVPQFDQGHWWLALCGTRPVAFAGVISSTHVFKAGYFCRVGVLGKHCGRRLQLRLMRAMEARARLNGWCAIVSDTTDNISSANNFIRAGYRLFSPTHPWAWPNTLYWRKDMK
;
A
#
# COMPACT_ATOMS: atom_id res chain seq x y z
N MET A 1 -11.35 -0.82 -18.13
CA MET A 1 -12.28 -1.21 -17.07
C MET A 1 -11.85 -0.70 -15.71
N TYR A 2 -10.68 -1.11 -15.19
CA TYR A 2 -10.16 -0.52 -13.97
C TYR A 2 -9.19 0.61 -14.30
N GLN A 3 -9.26 1.67 -13.53
CA GLN A 3 -8.34 2.80 -13.63
C GLN A 3 -7.67 3.01 -12.28
N ILE A 4 -6.34 3.13 -12.28
CA ILE A 4 -5.57 3.47 -11.08
C ILE A 4 -5.31 4.97 -11.12
N ARG A 5 -5.64 5.65 -10.03
CA ARG A 5 -5.50 7.12 -9.95
C ARG A 5 -4.87 7.51 -8.63
N GLU A 6 -3.83 8.30 -8.69
CA GLU A 6 -3.28 8.95 -7.49
C GLU A 6 -4.23 10.05 -7.07
N VAL A 7 -4.49 10.15 -5.75
CA VAL A 7 -5.46 11.10 -5.19
C VAL A 7 -4.83 11.87 -4.03
N ASP A 8 -5.41 13.01 -3.73
CA ASP A 8 -4.97 13.85 -2.61
C ASP A 8 -5.81 13.52 -1.38
N GLY A 9 -5.23 12.78 -0.44
CA GLY A 9 -5.92 12.38 0.79
C GLY A 9 -6.21 13.52 1.76
N SER A 10 -5.70 14.73 1.51
CA SER A 10 -6.03 15.90 2.31
C SER A 10 -7.38 16.51 1.92
N GLU A 11 -7.93 16.16 0.76
CA GLU A 11 -9.29 16.57 0.37
C GLU A 11 -10.31 15.72 1.14
N ASP A 12 -11.32 16.39 1.71
CA ASP A 12 -12.29 15.73 2.59
C ASP A 12 -13.03 14.59 1.90
N ASP A 13 -13.49 14.80 0.67
CA ASP A 13 -14.21 13.76 -0.09
C ASP A 13 -13.34 12.54 -0.36
N ILE A 14 -12.08 12.76 -0.67
CA ILE A 14 -11.12 11.69 -0.91
C ILE A 14 -10.82 10.96 0.39
N ALA A 15 -10.59 11.68 1.48
CA ALA A 15 -10.36 11.08 2.79
C ALA A 15 -11.55 10.22 3.22
N ASP A 16 -12.77 10.68 2.99
CA ASP A 16 -13.98 9.92 3.30
C ASP A 16 -14.06 8.63 2.48
N THR A 17 -13.74 8.70 1.19
CA THR A 17 -13.71 7.53 0.31
C THR A 17 -12.66 6.52 0.77
N LEU A 18 -11.45 6.99 1.08
CA LEU A 18 -10.38 6.13 1.58
C LEU A 18 -10.75 5.49 2.91
N ALA A 19 -11.35 6.26 3.82
CA ALA A 19 -11.79 5.75 5.12
C ALA A 19 -12.86 4.67 4.96
N GLU A 20 -13.82 4.86 4.06
CA GLU A 20 -14.85 3.87 3.78
C GLU A 20 -14.25 2.58 3.22
N LEU A 21 -13.35 2.67 2.25
CA LEU A 21 -12.67 1.49 1.70
C LEU A 21 -11.82 0.80 2.76
N HIS A 22 -11.14 1.57 3.61
CA HIS A 22 -10.37 1.01 4.72
C HIS A 22 -11.28 0.23 5.66
N GLN A 23 -12.42 0.80 6.06
CA GLN A 23 -13.37 0.12 6.93
C GLN A 23 -13.89 -1.17 6.31
N LEU A 24 -14.24 -1.14 5.02
CA LEU A 24 -14.79 -2.32 4.33
C LEU A 24 -13.77 -3.44 4.14
N THR A 25 -12.48 -3.12 4.05
CA THR A 25 -11.43 -4.11 3.79
C THR A 25 -10.67 -4.55 5.04
N PHE A 26 -10.51 -3.69 6.02
CA PHE A 26 -9.79 -4.00 7.27
C PHE A 26 -10.73 -4.23 8.45
N LEU A 27 -11.97 -3.76 8.36
CA LEU A 27 -12.92 -3.78 9.48
C LEU A 27 -12.27 -3.08 10.70
N ASP A 28 -12.21 -3.74 11.84
CA ASP A 28 -11.60 -3.19 13.06
C ASP A 28 -10.19 -3.76 13.32
N THR A 29 -9.57 -4.39 12.31
CA THR A 29 -8.28 -5.08 12.51
C THR A 29 -7.08 -4.15 12.48
N ALA A 30 -7.24 -2.91 11.99
CA ALA A 30 -6.16 -1.95 11.93
C ALA A 30 -6.71 -0.53 12.13
N PRO A 31 -5.91 0.36 12.75
CA PRO A 31 -6.34 1.75 12.92
C PRO A 31 -6.42 2.47 11.56
N VAL A 32 -7.35 3.42 11.46
CA VAL A 32 -7.51 4.23 10.26
C VAL A 32 -6.29 5.14 10.08
N PRO A 33 -5.64 5.12 8.91
CA PRO A 33 -4.49 5.98 8.66
C PRO A 33 -4.84 7.47 8.59
N GLN A 34 -3.82 8.31 8.69
CA GLN A 34 -3.94 9.74 8.42
C GLN A 34 -3.74 9.96 6.93
N PHE A 35 -4.84 10.11 6.20
CA PHE A 35 -4.80 10.19 4.73
C PHE A 35 -4.23 11.51 4.20
N ASP A 36 -4.09 12.53 5.04
CA ASP A 36 -3.41 13.78 4.69
C ASP A 36 -1.89 13.65 4.65
N GLN A 37 -1.36 12.49 5.03
CA GLN A 37 0.07 12.19 4.99
C GLN A 37 0.36 11.09 3.97
N GLY A 38 1.49 11.20 3.27
CA GLY A 38 1.90 10.22 2.29
C GLY A 38 1.20 10.38 0.95
N HIS A 39 1.22 9.30 0.20
CA HIS A 39 0.65 9.25 -1.14
C HIS A 39 -0.37 8.12 -1.21
N TRP A 40 -1.50 8.39 -1.84
CA TRP A 40 -2.65 7.49 -1.86
C TRP A 40 -3.17 7.30 -3.27
N TRP A 41 -3.72 6.12 -3.53
CA TRP A 41 -4.30 5.74 -4.82
C TRP A 41 -5.65 5.09 -4.63
N LEU A 42 -6.50 5.29 -5.64
CA LEU A 42 -7.75 4.56 -5.78
C LEU A 42 -7.69 3.73 -7.05
N ALA A 43 -8.27 2.54 -7.00
CA ALA A 43 -8.66 1.80 -8.20
C ALA A 43 -10.14 2.03 -8.41
N LEU A 44 -10.50 2.44 -9.62
CA LEU A 44 -11.87 2.73 -9.99
C LEU A 44 -12.36 1.71 -11.00
N CYS A 45 -13.53 1.16 -10.76
CA CYS A 45 -14.29 0.38 -11.74
C CYS A 45 -15.37 1.30 -12.30
N GLY A 46 -15.12 1.87 -13.50
CA GLY A 46 -15.93 3.00 -13.97
C GLY A 46 -15.68 4.21 -13.05
N THR A 47 -16.73 4.71 -12.39
CA THR A 47 -16.63 5.81 -11.42
C THR A 47 -16.58 5.32 -9.98
N ARG A 48 -16.63 4.00 -9.75
CA ARG A 48 -16.78 3.41 -8.42
C ARG A 48 -15.43 3.04 -7.82
N PRO A 49 -15.06 3.58 -6.66
CA PRO A 49 -13.84 3.17 -5.97
C PRO A 49 -14.00 1.72 -5.45
N VAL A 50 -13.04 0.86 -5.78
CA VAL A 50 -13.11 -0.57 -5.42
C VAL A 50 -11.85 -1.07 -4.70
N ALA A 51 -10.80 -0.26 -4.68
CA ALA A 51 -9.55 -0.61 -3.99
C ALA A 51 -8.78 0.66 -3.70
N PHE A 52 -7.84 0.56 -2.75
CA PHE A 52 -6.98 1.68 -2.40
C PHE A 52 -5.62 1.16 -1.96
N ALA A 53 -4.63 2.05 -1.98
CA ALA A 53 -3.31 1.77 -1.41
C ALA A 53 -2.67 3.08 -0.96
N GLY A 54 -1.72 2.96 -0.05
CA GLY A 54 -0.98 4.11 0.45
C GLY A 54 0.46 3.78 0.77
N VAL A 55 1.32 4.79 0.59
CA VAL A 55 2.72 4.76 0.98
C VAL A 55 3.07 6.05 1.70
N ILE A 56 3.77 5.92 2.79
CA ILE A 56 4.27 7.06 3.56
C ILE A 56 5.80 7.02 3.58
N SER A 57 6.42 8.13 3.98
CA SER A 57 7.86 8.13 4.20
C SER A 57 8.18 7.19 5.35
N SER A 58 9.15 6.29 5.16
CA SER A 58 9.52 5.34 6.21
C SER A 58 10.22 6.05 7.36
N THR A 59 9.86 5.70 8.59
CA THR A 59 10.58 6.13 9.80
C THR A 59 11.63 5.10 10.24
N HIS A 60 11.69 3.96 9.56
CA HIS A 60 12.55 2.84 9.93
C HIS A 60 13.72 2.61 8.99
N VAL A 61 13.55 2.97 7.71
CA VAL A 61 14.59 2.80 6.68
C VAL A 61 14.83 4.13 5.99
N PHE A 62 16.10 4.53 5.92
CA PHE A 62 16.49 5.82 5.36
C PHE A 62 16.19 5.89 3.87
N LYS A 63 15.66 7.03 3.41
CA LYS A 63 15.29 7.29 2.00
C LYS A 63 14.41 6.20 1.40
N ALA A 64 13.46 5.72 2.16
CA ALA A 64 12.53 4.70 1.72
C ALA A 64 11.09 5.10 1.97
N GLY A 65 10.19 4.58 1.12
CA GLY A 65 8.77 4.59 1.40
C GLY A 65 8.37 3.36 2.19
N TYR A 66 7.36 3.51 3.03
CA TYR A 66 6.72 2.40 3.73
C TYR A 66 5.34 2.19 3.11
N PHE A 67 5.16 1.02 2.50
CA PHE A 67 3.88 0.59 1.95
C PHE A 67 2.98 0.23 3.15
N CYS A 68 2.07 1.14 3.50
CA CYS A 68 1.37 1.05 4.78
C CYS A 68 0.00 0.40 4.69
N ARG A 69 -0.69 0.51 3.56
CA ARG A 69 -2.03 -0.05 3.42
C ARG A 69 -2.31 -0.44 1.97
N VAL A 70 -3.07 -1.51 1.82
CA VAL A 70 -3.75 -1.86 0.57
C VAL A 70 -5.02 -2.62 0.92
N GLY A 71 -6.11 -2.31 0.24
CA GLY A 71 -7.35 -3.04 0.40
C GLY A 71 -8.08 -3.13 -0.93
N VAL A 72 -8.66 -4.30 -1.19
CA VAL A 72 -9.46 -4.55 -2.40
C VAL A 72 -10.79 -5.13 -1.96
N LEU A 73 -11.89 -4.54 -2.41
CA LEU A 73 -13.22 -5.06 -2.11
C LEU A 73 -13.35 -6.50 -2.62
N GLY A 74 -14.02 -7.37 -1.86
CA GLY A 74 -14.07 -8.81 -2.13
C GLY A 74 -14.49 -9.18 -3.54
N LYS A 75 -15.47 -8.45 -4.11
CA LYS A 75 -15.96 -8.70 -5.47
C LYS A 75 -14.92 -8.40 -6.56
N HIS A 76 -13.88 -7.66 -6.23
CA HIS A 76 -12.85 -7.23 -7.17
C HIS A 76 -11.49 -7.87 -6.90
N CYS A 77 -11.41 -8.79 -5.94
CA CYS A 77 -10.21 -9.58 -5.69
C CYS A 77 -9.91 -10.51 -6.87
N GLY A 78 -8.65 -10.89 -7.03
CA GLY A 78 -8.23 -11.77 -8.11
C GLY A 78 -8.10 -11.08 -9.47
N ARG A 79 -8.13 -9.76 -9.51
CA ARG A 79 -8.03 -8.94 -10.73
C ARG A 79 -6.70 -8.21 -10.85
N ARG A 80 -5.70 -8.59 -10.05
CA ARG A 80 -4.36 -7.99 -10.01
C ARG A 80 -4.34 -6.51 -9.64
N LEU A 81 -5.37 -6.03 -8.94
CA LEU A 81 -5.44 -4.62 -8.55
C LEU A 81 -4.34 -4.24 -7.58
N GLN A 82 -4.01 -5.11 -6.62
CA GLN A 82 -2.91 -4.84 -5.71
C GLN A 82 -1.59 -4.65 -6.46
N LEU A 83 -1.28 -5.50 -7.43
CA LEU A 83 -0.07 -5.35 -8.25
C LEU A 83 -0.05 -4.06 -9.05
N ARG A 84 -1.19 -3.67 -9.61
CA ARG A 84 -1.30 -2.40 -10.36
C ARG A 84 -1.10 -1.20 -9.45
N LEU A 85 -1.67 -1.25 -8.24
CA LEU A 85 -1.47 -0.21 -7.22
C LEU A 85 0.01 -0.14 -6.81
N MET A 86 0.65 -1.28 -6.63
CA MET A 86 2.08 -1.33 -6.27
C MET A 86 2.96 -0.72 -7.36
N ARG A 87 2.64 -0.94 -8.62
CA ARG A 87 3.38 -0.32 -9.75
C ARG A 87 3.24 1.19 -9.77
N ALA A 88 2.03 1.69 -9.53
CA ALA A 88 1.80 3.13 -9.44
C ALA A 88 2.61 3.74 -8.29
N MET A 89 2.65 3.05 -7.17
CA MET A 89 3.42 3.45 -5.99
C MET A 89 4.92 3.53 -6.29
N GLU A 90 5.45 2.58 -7.05
CA GLU A 90 6.86 2.57 -7.44
C GLU A 90 7.22 3.79 -8.31
N ALA A 91 6.33 4.19 -9.20
CA ALA A 91 6.54 5.40 -10.00
C ALA A 91 6.66 6.63 -9.10
N ARG A 92 5.80 6.75 -8.10
CA ARG A 92 5.87 7.84 -7.12
C ARG A 92 7.16 7.78 -6.28
N ALA A 93 7.57 6.59 -5.88
CA ALA A 93 8.80 6.39 -5.12
C ALA A 93 10.02 6.93 -5.88
N ARG A 94 10.08 6.67 -7.17
CA ARG A 94 11.17 7.20 -8.02
C ARG A 94 11.14 8.71 -8.12
N LEU A 95 9.96 9.30 -8.26
CA LEU A 95 9.80 10.77 -8.28
C LEU A 95 10.23 11.39 -6.96
N ASN A 96 9.98 10.73 -5.83
CA ASN A 96 10.36 11.21 -4.52
C ASN A 96 11.87 11.04 -4.25
N GLY A 97 12.60 10.34 -5.11
CA GLY A 97 14.00 10.03 -4.87
C GLY A 97 14.22 8.99 -3.79
N TRP A 98 13.22 8.19 -3.45
CA TRP A 98 13.38 7.08 -2.51
C TRP A 98 14.22 5.98 -3.15
N CYS A 99 15.14 5.40 -2.37
CA CYS A 99 15.98 4.32 -2.86
C CYS A 99 15.32 2.95 -2.75
N ALA A 100 14.24 2.84 -1.97
CA ALA A 100 13.53 1.58 -1.78
C ALA A 100 12.10 1.84 -1.30
N ILE A 101 11.26 0.81 -1.46
CA ILE A 101 9.99 0.68 -0.74
C ILE A 101 10.13 -0.51 0.18
N VAL A 102 9.72 -0.36 1.43
CA VAL A 102 9.69 -1.43 2.43
C VAL A 102 8.27 -1.66 2.92
N SER A 103 8.02 -2.84 3.43
CA SER A 103 6.74 -3.18 4.05
C SER A 103 6.89 -4.39 4.94
N ASP A 104 5.77 -4.84 5.47
CA ASP A 104 5.72 -6.03 6.32
C ASP A 104 4.40 -6.76 6.11
N THR A 105 4.42 -8.07 6.37
CA THR A 105 3.22 -8.90 6.38
C THR A 105 3.27 -9.84 7.57
N THR A 106 2.13 -9.98 8.24
CA THR A 106 1.99 -10.91 9.37
C THR A 106 0.77 -11.77 9.10
N ASP A 107 0.97 -13.09 9.00
CA ASP A 107 -0.10 -14.06 8.78
C ASP A 107 -1.00 -13.74 7.59
N ASN A 108 -0.41 -13.24 6.49
CA ASN A 108 -1.14 -12.86 5.29
C ASN A 108 -0.45 -13.41 4.04
N ILE A 109 -0.78 -14.65 3.69
CA ILE A 109 -0.17 -15.36 2.56
C ILE A 109 -0.46 -14.65 1.23
N SER A 110 -1.67 -14.17 1.05
CA SER A 110 -2.08 -13.49 -0.19
C SER A 110 -1.23 -12.25 -0.44
N SER A 111 -1.05 -11.42 0.59
CA SER A 111 -0.24 -10.21 0.49
C SER A 111 1.24 -10.53 0.29
N ALA A 112 1.76 -11.53 1.02
CA ALA A 112 3.14 -11.99 0.86
C ALA A 112 3.41 -12.44 -0.58
N ASN A 113 2.51 -13.21 -1.17
CA ASN A 113 2.63 -13.65 -2.55
C ASN A 113 2.62 -12.48 -3.54
N ASN A 114 1.83 -11.46 -3.26
CA ASN A 114 1.81 -10.26 -4.11
C ASN A 114 3.12 -9.47 -4.02
N PHE A 115 3.76 -9.40 -2.85
CA PHE A 115 5.09 -8.81 -2.73
C PHE A 115 6.12 -9.57 -3.57
N ILE A 116 6.08 -10.90 -3.51
CA ILE A 116 6.98 -11.72 -4.32
C ILE A 116 6.75 -11.47 -5.82
N ARG A 117 5.50 -11.47 -6.27
CA ARG A 117 5.16 -11.20 -7.68
C ARG A 117 5.58 -9.81 -8.13
N ALA A 118 5.53 -8.85 -7.24
CA ALA A 118 5.94 -7.47 -7.55
C ALA A 118 7.46 -7.29 -7.53
N GLY A 119 8.23 -8.33 -7.19
CA GLY A 119 9.69 -8.28 -7.19
C GLY A 119 10.31 -7.84 -5.89
N TYR A 120 9.54 -7.82 -4.81
CA TYR A 120 10.08 -7.55 -3.48
C TYR A 120 10.83 -8.77 -2.96
N ARG A 121 11.79 -8.54 -2.10
CA ARG A 121 12.58 -9.58 -1.43
C ARG A 121 12.40 -9.48 0.07
N LEU A 122 12.51 -10.63 0.74
CA LEU A 122 12.60 -10.65 2.19
C LEU A 122 13.91 -10.01 2.64
N PHE A 123 13.85 -9.26 3.73
CA PHE A 123 15.06 -8.73 4.36
C PHE A 123 14.91 -8.71 5.87
N SER A 124 16.03 -8.61 6.56
CA SER A 124 16.07 -8.51 8.02
C SER A 124 16.42 -7.07 8.40
N PRO A 125 15.45 -6.27 8.86
CA PRO A 125 15.76 -4.90 9.26
C PRO A 125 16.65 -4.88 10.50
N THR A 126 17.49 -3.85 10.62
CA THR A 126 18.36 -3.67 11.78
C THR A 126 17.53 -3.58 13.06
N HIS A 127 16.40 -2.90 13.01
CA HIS A 127 15.48 -2.77 14.14
C HIS A 127 14.08 -3.20 13.68
N PRO A 128 13.69 -4.48 13.91
CA PRO A 128 12.35 -4.93 13.59
C PRO A 128 11.29 -4.07 14.27
N TRP A 129 10.28 -3.65 13.50
CA TRP A 129 9.30 -2.68 13.97
C TRP A 129 7.90 -3.26 14.15
N ALA A 130 7.69 -4.53 13.82
CA ALA A 130 6.37 -5.17 13.89
C ALA A 130 6.41 -6.38 14.83
N TRP A 131 5.32 -7.13 14.81
CA TRP A 131 5.13 -8.29 15.68
C TRP A 131 6.16 -9.39 15.42
N PRO A 132 6.43 -10.28 16.41
CA PRO A 132 7.22 -11.50 16.15
C PRO A 132 6.61 -12.29 14.99
N ASN A 133 7.45 -12.96 14.22
CA ASN A 133 7.06 -13.74 13.04
C ASN A 133 6.51 -12.92 11.87
N THR A 134 6.74 -11.61 11.88
CA THR A 134 6.46 -10.76 10.73
C THR A 134 7.53 -10.96 9.66
N LEU A 135 7.09 -10.99 8.40
CA LEU A 135 7.98 -10.98 7.25
C LEU A 135 8.18 -9.53 6.81
N TYR A 136 9.43 -9.16 6.54
CA TYR A 136 9.80 -7.82 6.09
C TYR A 136 10.21 -7.86 4.63
N TRP A 137 9.67 -6.93 3.85
CA TRP A 137 9.82 -6.87 2.40
C TRP A 137 10.53 -5.59 1.98
N ARG A 138 11.35 -5.71 0.95
CA ARG A 138 12.07 -4.57 0.37
C ARG A 138 12.18 -4.71 -1.13
N LYS A 139 11.95 -3.61 -1.84
CA LYS A 139 12.26 -3.51 -3.26
C LYS A 139 13.07 -2.24 -3.48
N ASP A 140 14.26 -2.39 -4.05
CA ASP A 140 15.12 -1.25 -4.36
C ASP A 140 14.59 -0.53 -5.59
N MET A 141 14.65 0.80 -5.55
CA MET A 141 14.25 1.67 -6.66
C MET A 141 15.52 2.10 -7.39
N LYS A 142 15.53 1.88 -8.67
CA LYS A 142 16.67 2.23 -9.51
C LYS A 142 16.43 3.48 -10.32
#